data_d5095f639aa111a306e932b1b93e64eb
#
_entry.id   d5095f639aa111a306e932b1b93e64eb
#
_cell.length_a   1.000
_cell.length_b   1.000
_cell.length_c   1.000
_cell.angle_alpha   90.00
_cell.angle_beta   90.00
_cell.angle_gamma   90.00
#
_symmetry.space_group_name_H-M   'P 1'
#
loop_
_entity.id
_entity.type
_entity.pdbx_description
1 polymer ?
#
loop_
_entity_poly.entity_id
_entity_poly.type
_entity_poly.pdbx_seq_one_letter_code
_entity_poly.pdbx_strand_id
1 'polypeptide(L)'
;MKVTVVGAGAVGASCAEYIAMKNFCSEVVLVDIKEGFAEGKAMDLMQTASLNGFDTKITGTTGDYSKTSGSHVAVITSGIPRKPGMTREELIGINAGIVKDVTANLVKHSPEVIIIVVSNPMDTMAYLVH
;
A
#
# COMPACT_ATOMS: atom_id res chain seq x y z
N MET A 1 9.02 -1.68 -14.21
CA MET A 1 8.09 -0.86 -13.39
C MET A 1 8.10 -1.41 -11.97
N LYS A 2 8.07 -0.53 -11.00
CA LYS A 2 7.96 -0.86 -9.57
C LYS A 2 6.68 -0.25 -9.02
N VAL A 3 5.95 -1.02 -8.24
CA VAL A 3 4.69 -0.60 -7.60
C VAL A 3 4.82 -0.76 -6.09
N THR A 4 4.39 0.24 -5.34
CA THR A 4 4.27 0.16 -3.88
C THR A 4 2.80 0.05 -3.50
N VAL A 5 2.49 -0.83 -2.55
CA VAL A 5 1.16 -0.94 -1.92
C VAL A 5 1.32 -0.65 -0.44
N VAL A 6 0.66 0.38 0.06
CA VAL A 6 0.69 0.76 1.47
C VAL A 6 -0.55 0.27 2.18
N GLY A 7 -0.35 -0.51 3.21
CA GLY A 7 -1.37 -1.28 3.91
C GLY A 7 -1.35 -2.75 3.46
N ALA A 8 -1.00 -3.67 4.35
CA ALA A 8 -0.93 -5.11 4.07
C ALA A 8 -2.17 -5.87 4.59
N GLY A 9 -3.26 -5.17 4.85
CA GLY A 9 -4.54 -5.76 5.19
C GLY A 9 -5.16 -6.51 4.01
N ALA A 10 -6.42 -6.93 4.14
CA ALA A 10 -7.10 -7.72 3.11
C ALA A 10 -7.08 -7.03 1.73
N VAL A 11 -7.36 -5.74 1.66
CA VAL A 11 -7.39 -4.99 0.40
C VAL A 11 -5.99 -4.85 -0.20
N GLY A 12 -5.01 -4.42 0.60
CA GLY A 12 -3.63 -4.22 0.12
C GLY A 12 -2.96 -5.52 -0.31
N ALA A 13 -3.13 -6.59 0.46
CA ALA A 13 -2.60 -7.91 0.09
C ALA A 13 -3.21 -8.41 -1.23
N SER A 14 -4.53 -8.26 -1.40
CA SER A 14 -5.20 -8.61 -2.66
C SER A 14 -4.72 -7.76 -3.82
N CYS A 15 -4.53 -6.46 -3.63
CA CYS A 15 -3.94 -5.58 -4.65
C CYS A 15 -2.55 -6.07 -5.07
N ALA A 16 -1.69 -6.36 -4.11
CA ALA A 16 -0.33 -6.85 -4.39
C ALA A 16 -0.35 -8.18 -5.16
N GLU A 17 -1.22 -9.11 -4.76
CA GLU A 17 -1.40 -10.39 -5.43
C GLU A 17 -1.82 -10.23 -6.88
N TYR A 18 -2.90 -9.48 -7.14
CA TYR A 18 -3.40 -9.28 -8.51
C TYR A 18 -2.42 -8.52 -9.40
N ILE A 19 -1.71 -7.52 -8.86
CA ILE A 19 -0.66 -6.81 -9.58
C ILE A 19 0.45 -7.78 -10.00
N ALA A 20 0.90 -8.64 -9.08
CA ALA A 20 1.92 -9.65 -9.37
C ALA A 20 1.45 -10.66 -10.41
N MET A 21 0.22 -11.18 -10.27
CA MET A 21 -0.37 -12.16 -11.20
C MET A 21 -0.50 -11.61 -12.64
N LYS A 22 -0.72 -10.30 -12.80
CA LYS A 22 -0.73 -9.64 -14.11
C LYS A 22 0.66 -9.54 -14.75
N ASN A 23 1.71 -9.70 -13.95
CA ASN A 23 3.10 -9.81 -14.40
C ASN A 23 3.61 -8.65 -15.29
N PHE A 24 3.07 -7.43 -15.07
CA PHE A 24 3.48 -6.25 -15.84
C PHE A 24 4.56 -5.41 -15.13
N CYS A 25 4.85 -5.69 -13.87
CA CYS A 25 5.87 -5.00 -13.11
C CYS A 25 6.94 -5.96 -12.59
N SER A 26 8.13 -5.47 -12.38
CA SER A 26 9.27 -6.25 -11.88
C SER A 26 9.23 -6.47 -10.37
N GLU A 27 8.67 -5.50 -9.65
CA GLU A 27 8.64 -5.51 -8.19
C GLU A 27 7.38 -4.88 -7.63
N VAL A 28 6.81 -5.50 -6.61
CA VAL A 28 5.78 -4.95 -5.73
C VAL A 28 6.34 -4.87 -4.32
N VAL A 29 6.31 -3.67 -3.73
CA VAL A 29 6.69 -3.47 -2.32
C VAL A 29 5.43 -3.28 -1.50
N LEU A 30 5.23 -4.14 -0.50
CA LEU A 30 4.12 -4.08 0.43
C LEU A 30 4.61 -3.45 1.73
N VAL A 31 3.99 -2.36 2.16
CA VAL A 31 4.36 -1.61 3.37
C VAL A 31 3.26 -1.67 4.40
N ASP A 32 3.60 -1.95 5.65
CA ASP A 32 2.69 -1.86 6.79
C ASP A 32 3.42 -1.35 8.02
N ILE A 33 2.70 -0.79 8.98
CA ILE A 33 3.26 -0.36 10.26
C ILE A 33 3.35 -1.49 11.28
N LYS A 34 2.56 -2.55 11.09
CA LYS A 34 2.57 -3.71 11.97
C LYS A 34 3.80 -4.56 11.70
N GLU A 35 4.62 -4.75 12.71
CA GLU A 35 5.89 -5.46 12.61
C GLU A 35 5.73 -6.87 12.02
N GLY A 36 6.53 -7.16 10.99
CA GLY A 36 6.56 -8.45 10.32
C GLY A 36 5.35 -8.79 9.46
N PHE A 37 4.31 -7.96 9.47
CA PHE A 37 3.04 -8.30 8.81
C PHE A 37 3.15 -8.22 7.29
N ALA A 38 3.72 -7.15 6.76
CA ALA A 38 3.93 -6.99 5.32
C ALA A 38 4.94 -8.02 4.79
N GLU A 39 6.00 -8.28 5.53
CA GLU A 39 7.02 -9.28 5.18
C GLU A 39 6.41 -10.69 5.11
N GLY A 40 5.60 -11.06 6.09
CA GLY A 40 4.90 -12.35 6.10
C GLY A 40 3.93 -12.50 4.93
N LYS A 41 3.15 -11.47 4.65
CA LYS A 41 2.24 -11.45 3.49
C LYS A 41 2.99 -11.56 2.17
N ALA A 42 4.08 -10.82 2.01
CA ALA A 42 4.92 -10.88 0.81
C ALA A 42 5.49 -12.28 0.60
N MET A 43 5.95 -12.93 1.66
CA MET A 43 6.46 -14.30 1.61
C MET A 43 5.38 -15.29 1.18
N ASP A 44 4.17 -15.22 1.77
CA ASP A 44 3.04 -16.05 1.40
C ASP A 44 2.68 -15.90 -0.08
N LEU A 45 2.62 -14.67 -0.57
CA LEU A 45 2.29 -14.38 -1.96
C LEU A 45 3.39 -14.88 -2.92
N MET A 46 4.66 -14.73 -2.55
CA MET A 46 5.78 -15.24 -3.36
C MET A 46 5.77 -16.76 -3.51
N GLN A 47 5.27 -17.49 -2.52
CA GLN A 47 5.13 -18.94 -2.61
C GLN A 47 4.11 -19.38 -3.67
N THR A 48 3.24 -18.49 -4.11
CA THR A 48 2.26 -18.77 -5.17
C THR A 48 2.81 -18.51 -6.58
N ALA A 49 4.00 -17.94 -6.70
CA ALA A 49 4.56 -17.46 -7.96
C ALA A 49 4.63 -18.55 -9.04
N SER A 50 5.13 -19.73 -8.69
CA SER A 50 5.22 -20.85 -9.64
C SER A 50 3.85 -21.39 -10.04
N LEU A 51 2.89 -21.42 -9.12
CA LEU A 51 1.52 -21.86 -9.39
C LEU A 51 0.78 -20.87 -10.28
N ASN A 52 0.93 -19.59 -10.02
CA ASN A 52 0.23 -18.51 -10.73
C ASN A 52 1.00 -17.97 -11.93
N GLY A 53 2.23 -18.42 -12.15
CA GLY A 53 3.01 -18.11 -13.36
C GLY A 53 3.47 -16.65 -13.46
N PHE A 54 3.88 -16.01 -12.34
CA PHE A 54 4.42 -14.66 -12.39
C PHE A 54 5.89 -14.60 -11.92
N ASP A 55 6.63 -13.66 -12.48
CA ASP A 55 8.03 -13.37 -12.13
C ASP A 55 8.18 -12.13 -11.25
N THR A 56 7.13 -11.36 -11.05
CA THR A 56 7.13 -10.17 -10.20
C THR A 56 7.63 -10.51 -8.80
N LYS A 57 8.64 -9.79 -8.33
CA LYS A 57 9.14 -9.94 -6.97
C LYS A 57 8.26 -9.16 -6.00
N ILE A 58 7.72 -9.82 -4.99
CA ILE A 58 6.96 -9.19 -3.92
C ILE A 58 7.84 -9.14 -2.67
N THR A 59 8.05 -7.94 -2.13
CA THR A 59 8.79 -7.72 -0.89
C THR A 59 7.92 -6.97 0.11
N GLY A 60 8.11 -7.26 1.39
CA GLY A 60 7.42 -6.56 2.46
C GLY A 60 8.37 -5.75 3.32
N THR A 61 7.87 -4.68 3.93
CA THR A 61 8.66 -3.87 4.87
C THR A 61 7.76 -3.27 5.95
N THR A 62 8.29 -3.19 7.15
CA THR A 62 7.63 -2.56 8.30
C THR A 62 8.10 -1.12 8.42
N GLY A 63 7.26 -0.16 7.94
CA GLY A 63 7.49 1.27 8.10
C GLY A 63 8.74 1.85 7.42
N ASP A 64 9.53 1.04 6.75
CA ASP A 64 10.73 1.49 6.05
C ASP A 64 10.41 1.85 4.60
N TYR A 65 10.12 3.12 4.37
CA TYR A 65 9.81 3.66 3.04
C TYR A 65 11.02 3.78 2.11
N SER A 66 12.24 3.57 2.60
CA SER A 66 13.43 3.53 1.72
C SER A 66 13.31 2.42 0.68
N LYS A 67 12.63 1.32 1.03
CA LYS A 67 12.34 0.20 0.13
C LYS A 67 11.41 0.57 -1.02
N THR A 68 10.61 1.64 -0.87
CA THR A 68 9.69 2.12 -1.90
C THR A 68 10.37 3.02 -2.93
N SER A 69 11.63 3.37 -2.73
CA SER A 69 12.37 4.27 -3.61
C SER A 69 12.29 3.84 -5.08
N GLY A 70 12.03 4.79 -5.96
CA GLY A 70 11.90 4.54 -7.39
C GLY A 70 10.57 3.91 -7.81
N SER A 71 9.56 3.96 -6.97
CA SER A 71 8.21 3.49 -7.33
C SER A 71 7.60 4.40 -8.40
N HIS A 72 7.03 3.78 -9.43
CA HIS A 72 6.30 4.47 -10.49
C HIS A 72 4.85 4.72 -10.08
N VAL A 73 4.26 3.77 -9.39
CA VAL A 73 2.89 3.84 -8.87
C VAL A 73 2.87 3.42 -7.41
N ALA A 74 2.09 4.11 -6.60
CA ALA A 74 1.80 3.72 -5.23
C ALA A 74 0.29 3.64 -5.01
N VAL A 75 -0.15 2.55 -4.38
CA VAL A 75 -1.56 2.34 -4.01
C VAL A 75 -1.67 2.49 -2.50
N ILE A 76 -2.46 3.45 -2.03
CA ILE A 76 -2.69 3.69 -0.60
C ILE A 76 -3.99 3.02 -0.19
N THR A 77 -3.88 1.93 0.54
CA THR A 77 -5.02 1.19 1.14
C THR A 77 -5.05 1.31 2.66
N SER A 78 -4.07 2.01 3.24
CA SER A 78 -3.94 2.19 4.68
C SER A 78 -5.05 3.08 5.24
N GLY A 79 -5.45 2.77 6.46
CA GLY A 79 -6.51 3.45 7.18
C GLY A 79 -7.19 2.50 8.15
N ILE A 80 -8.00 3.03 9.04
CA ILE A 80 -8.80 2.21 9.96
C ILE A 80 -10.25 2.14 9.47
N PRO A 81 -10.93 1.02 9.69
CA PRO A 81 -12.38 0.93 9.45
C PRO A 81 -13.13 1.71 10.54
N ARG A 82 -14.35 2.12 10.21
CA ARG A 82 -15.25 2.75 11.18
C ARG A 82 -15.55 1.75 12.31
N LYS A 83 -15.29 2.18 13.54
CA LYS A 83 -15.61 1.41 14.74
C LYS A 83 -16.97 1.83 15.30
N PRO A 84 -17.69 0.93 16.02
CA PRO A 84 -18.92 1.29 16.73
C PRO A 84 -18.69 2.48 17.67
N GLY A 85 -19.60 3.46 17.64
CA GLY A 85 -19.49 4.69 18.44
C GLY A 85 -18.60 5.78 17.87
N MET A 86 -17.88 5.52 16.76
CA MET A 86 -17.05 6.51 16.09
C MET A 86 -17.91 7.37 15.14
N THR A 87 -17.76 8.71 15.22
CA THR A 87 -18.38 9.61 14.27
C THR A 87 -17.65 9.57 12.92
N ARG A 88 -18.35 10.03 11.87
CA ARG A 88 -17.75 10.12 10.54
C ARG A 88 -16.55 11.10 10.54
N GLU A 89 -16.68 12.20 11.24
CA GLU A 89 -15.65 13.24 11.37
C GLU A 89 -14.40 12.69 12.09
N GLU A 90 -14.57 11.90 13.14
CA GLU A 90 -13.47 11.24 13.83
C GLU A 90 -12.70 10.28 12.89
N LEU A 91 -13.42 9.48 12.12
CA LEU A 91 -12.83 8.58 11.13
C LEU A 91 -12.04 9.35 10.06
N ILE A 92 -12.62 10.43 9.53
CA ILE A 92 -11.96 11.30 8.55
C ILE A 92 -10.68 11.87 9.13
N GLY A 93 -10.72 12.38 10.37
CA GLY A 93 -9.55 12.96 11.04
C GLY A 93 -8.40 11.95 11.20
N ILE A 94 -8.72 10.75 11.65
CA ILE A 94 -7.71 9.69 11.85
C ILE A 94 -7.12 9.25 10.50
N ASN A 95 -7.95 8.95 9.54
CA ASN A 95 -7.50 8.49 8.22
C ASN A 95 -6.75 9.59 7.45
N ALA A 96 -7.14 10.85 7.61
CA ALA A 96 -6.42 11.99 7.03
C ALA A 96 -4.99 12.07 7.56
N GLY A 97 -4.79 11.90 8.86
CA GLY A 97 -3.45 11.84 9.47
C GLY A 97 -2.60 10.71 8.89
N ILE A 98 -3.16 9.51 8.76
CA ILE A 98 -2.48 8.34 8.20
C ILE A 98 -2.11 8.59 6.74
N VAL A 99 -3.06 9.01 5.91
CA VAL A 99 -2.84 9.22 4.47
C VAL A 99 -1.83 10.34 4.21
N LYS A 100 -1.87 11.42 5.00
CA LYS A 100 -0.91 12.51 4.91
C LYS A 100 0.52 12.04 5.20
N ASP A 101 0.71 11.28 6.27
CA ASP A 101 2.02 10.73 6.64
C ASP A 101 2.54 9.76 5.57
N VAL A 102 1.70 8.85 5.10
CA VAL A 102 2.03 7.91 4.03
C VAL A 102 2.44 8.65 2.76
N THR A 103 1.66 9.64 2.35
CA THR A 103 1.95 10.44 1.14
C THR A 103 3.29 11.15 1.25
N ALA A 104 3.55 11.80 2.37
CA ALA A 104 4.82 12.50 2.60
C ALA A 104 6.03 11.55 2.48
N ASN A 105 5.91 10.35 3.06
CA ASN A 105 6.97 9.34 2.98
C ASN A 105 7.15 8.79 1.55
N LEU A 106 6.07 8.54 0.83
CA LEU A 106 6.12 8.07 -0.56
C LEU A 106 6.81 9.09 -1.48
N VAL A 107 6.39 10.36 -1.42
CA VAL A 107 6.93 11.43 -2.27
C VAL A 107 8.39 11.69 -1.95
N LYS A 108 8.79 11.60 -0.68
CA LYS A 108 10.20 11.73 -0.28
C LYS A 108 11.10 10.72 -0.98
N HIS A 109 10.66 9.49 -1.15
CA HIS A 109 11.46 8.41 -1.75
C HIS A 109 11.18 8.20 -3.24
N SER A 110 10.07 8.71 -3.74
CA SER A 110 9.64 8.59 -5.14
C SER A 110 8.91 9.86 -5.56
N PRO A 111 9.64 10.96 -5.89
CA PRO A 111 9.04 12.28 -6.17
C PRO A 111 8.08 12.29 -7.37
N GLU A 112 8.29 11.40 -8.33
CA GLU A 112 7.48 11.31 -9.56
C GLU A 112 6.39 10.22 -9.47
N VAL A 113 6.10 9.71 -8.27
CA VAL A 113 5.16 8.62 -8.10
C VAL A 113 3.73 9.04 -8.44
N ILE A 114 3.02 8.18 -9.16
CA ILE A 114 1.58 8.31 -9.37
C ILE A 114 0.87 7.62 -8.20
N ILE A 115 0.03 8.34 -7.48
CA ILE A 115 -0.65 7.81 -6.29
C ILE A 115 -2.10 7.47 -6.61
N ILE A 116 -2.49 6.23 -6.30
CA ILE A 116 -3.86 5.75 -6.38
C ILE A 116 -4.38 5.60 -4.95
N VAL A 117 -5.43 6.32 -4.62
CA VAL A 117 -6.03 6.31 -3.28
C VAL A 117 -7.23 5.38 -3.23
N VAL A 118 -7.17 4.40 -2.34
CA VAL A 118 -8.25 3.44 -2.05
C VAL A 118 -8.84 3.68 -0.66
N SER A 119 -8.08 4.33 0.24
CA SER A 119 -8.49 4.63 1.62
C SER A 119 -9.77 5.46 1.67
N ASN A 120 -10.65 5.13 2.61
CA ASN A 120 -11.94 5.80 2.77
C ASN A 120 -11.91 6.89 3.86
N PRO A 121 -12.74 7.94 3.69
CA PRO A 121 -13.54 8.26 2.51
C PRO A 121 -12.67 8.70 1.32
N MET A 122 -12.83 8.00 0.20
CA MET A 122 -11.90 8.07 -0.93
C MET A 122 -11.77 9.49 -1.53
N ASP A 123 -12.86 10.17 -1.73
CA ASP A 123 -12.90 11.52 -2.28
C ASP A 123 -12.11 12.52 -1.40
N THR A 124 -12.35 12.48 -0.10
CA THR A 124 -11.64 13.32 0.88
C THR A 124 -10.15 12.98 0.93
N MET A 125 -9.82 11.69 0.95
CA MET A 125 -8.43 11.24 1.01
C MET A 125 -7.68 11.55 -0.30
N ALA A 126 -8.32 11.40 -1.45
CA ALA A 126 -7.73 11.76 -2.73
C ALA A 126 -7.43 13.27 -2.84
N TYR A 127 -8.35 14.11 -2.36
CA TYR A 127 -8.12 15.56 -2.29
C TYR A 127 -6.95 15.93 -1.38
N LEU A 128 -6.81 15.22 -0.26
CA LEU A 128 -5.73 15.46 0.69
C LEU A 128 -4.34 15.10 0.12
N VAL A 129 -4.28 14.09 -0.73
CA VAL A 129 -3.05 13.61 -1.38
C VAL A 129 -2.56 14.57 -2.47
N HIS A 130 -3.49 15.27 -3.14
CA HIS A 130 -3.21 16.23 -4.20
C HIS A 130 -2.50 17.47 -3.69
#